data_99c0f0229900d3d85c2ee14c192cc393
#
_entry.id   99c0f0229900d3d85c2ee14c192cc393
#
_cell.length_a   1.000
_cell.length_b   1.000
_cell.length_c   1.000
_cell.angle_alpha   90.00
_cell.angle_beta   90.00
_cell.angle_gamma   90.00
#
_symmetry.space_group_name_H-M   'P 1'
#
loop_
_entity.id
_entity.type
_entity.pdbx_description
1 polymer ?
#
loop_
_entity_poly.entity_id
_entity_poly.type
_entity_poly.pdbx_seq_one_letter_code
_entity_poly.pdbx_strand_id
1 'polypeptide(L)'
;ESYGMTVDQRGGGPALAAKKGAIAALVRSVTSSNDDIPHTGGSWFGEEGPFIAAYAIGCQSADRLAHALKLGKVVAYCQSDSRMLPDADGWNVIGEIRGSKYPEEIIVVGGHLDSWDVGEGAHDDGAGTVQSIEVLQLLRLAGYKPQRTIRAILFTNEENGARGGKAYKT
;
A
#
# COMPACT_ATOMS: atom_id res chain seq x y z
N GLU A 1 -7.12 -15.33 3.86
CA GLU A 1 -6.09 -16.26 3.32
C GLU A 1 -5.98 -16.22 1.79
N SER A 2 -7.10 -16.05 1.08
CA SER A 2 -7.09 -16.03 -0.39
C SER A 2 -6.32 -14.85 -0.99
N TYR A 3 -6.34 -13.67 -0.36
CA TYR A 3 -5.59 -12.50 -0.82
C TYR A 3 -4.07 -12.79 -0.85
N GLY A 4 -3.51 -13.27 0.25
CA GLY A 4 -2.08 -13.58 0.33
C GLY A 4 -1.61 -14.66 -0.67
N MET A 5 -2.53 -15.51 -1.13
CA MET A 5 -2.22 -16.53 -2.14
C MET A 5 -2.28 -16.01 -3.58
N THR A 6 -2.90 -14.86 -3.82
CA THR A 6 -3.16 -14.34 -5.17
C THR A 6 -2.52 -12.98 -5.46
N VAL A 7 -2.10 -12.26 -4.43
CA VAL A 7 -1.53 -10.90 -4.57
C VAL A 7 -0.24 -10.87 -5.40
N ASP A 8 0.53 -11.93 -5.41
CA ASP A 8 1.75 -12.04 -6.22
C ASP A 8 1.49 -11.87 -7.72
N GLN A 9 0.30 -12.25 -8.19
CA GLN A 9 -0.10 -12.03 -9.58
C GLN A 9 -0.17 -10.54 -9.92
N ARG A 10 -0.55 -9.70 -8.95
CA ARG A 10 -0.57 -8.25 -9.12
C ARG A 10 0.84 -7.67 -9.09
N GLY A 11 1.63 -8.00 -8.08
CA GLY A 11 2.97 -7.45 -7.90
C GLY A 11 4.00 -7.99 -8.88
N GLY A 12 4.17 -9.29 -8.92
CA GLY A 12 5.19 -9.98 -9.72
C GLY A 12 4.73 -10.43 -11.11
N GLY A 13 3.42 -10.55 -11.34
CA GLY A 13 2.85 -11.03 -12.60
C GLY A 13 3.34 -10.26 -13.84
N PRO A 14 3.32 -8.91 -13.85
CA PRO A 14 3.83 -8.13 -14.96
C PRO A 14 5.29 -8.42 -15.31
N ALA A 15 6.15 -8.58 -14.29
CA ALA A 15 7.56 -8.92 -14.50
C ALA A 15 7.75 -10.31 -15.12
N LEU A 16 6.96 -11.29 -14.69
CA LEU A 16 6.97 -12.63 -15.28
C LEU A 16 6.46 -12.61 -16.72
N ALA A 17 5.41 -11.84 -17.01
CA ALA A 17 4.89 -11.66 -18.36
C ALA A 17 5.93 -11.00 -19.28
N ALA A 18 6.62 -9.97 -18.81
CA ALA A 18 7.69 -9.30 -19.53
C ALA A 18 8.82 -10.29 -19.94
N LYS A 19 9.25 -11.14 -19.01
CA LYS A 19 10.24 -12.19 -19.28
C LYS A 19 9.78 -13.21 -20.34
N LYS A 20 8.48 -13.29 -20.59
CA LYS A 20 7.89 -14.14 -21.65
C LYS A 20 7.59 -13.38 -22.94
N GLY A 21 8.03 -12.12 -23.06
CA GLY A 21 7.88 -11.30 -24.26
C GLY A 21 6.56 -10.52 -24.33
N ALA A 22 5.81 -10.42 -23.23
CA ALA A 22 4.65 -9.54 -23.19
C ALA A 22 5.09 -8.07 -23.27
N ILE A 23 4.27 -7.24 -23.94
CA ILE A 23 4.50 -5.80 -24.09
C ILE A 23 3.65 -4.96 -23.13
N ALA A 24 2.64 -5.57 -22.52
CA ALA A 24 1.82 -4.99 -21.45
C ALA A 24 1.18 -6.11 -20.62
N ALA A 25 0.75 -5.79 -19.41
CA ALA A 25 0.00 -6.68 -18.55
C ALA A 25 -1.31 -6.02 -18.10
N LEU A 26 -2.40 -6.77 -18.15
CA LEU A 26 -3.70 -6.38 -17.59
C LEU A 26 -3.95 -7.26 -16.37
N VAL A 27 -3.99 -6.66 -15.20
CA VAL A 27 -4.12 -7.37 -13.93
C VAL A 27 -5.56 -7.24 -13.41
N ARG A 28 -6.24 -8.38 -13.24
CA ARG A 28 -7.54 -8.42 -12.58
C ARG A 28 -7.40 -7.90 -11.15
N SER A 29 -8.29 -7.03 -10.73
CA SER A 29 -8.34 -6.54 -9.34
C SER A 29 -8.49 -7.69 -8.35
N VAL A 30 -7.65 -7.68 -7.30
CA VAL A 30 -7.62 -8.72 -6.26
C VAL A 30 -8.63 -8.34 -5.17
N THR A 31 -9.87 -8.74 -5.39
CA THR A 31 -11.00 -8.43 -4.50
C THR A 31 -12.06 -9.51 -4.56
N SER A 32 -12.88 -9.62 -3.53
CA SER A 32 -14.10 -10.41 -3.54
C SER A 32 -15.31 -9.66 -4.10
N SER A 33 -15.18 -8.35 -4.34
CA SER A 33 -16.23 -7.54 -4.96
C SER A 33 -16.36 -7.90 -6.44
N ASN A 34 -17.60 -7.96 -6.92
CA ASN A 34 -17.91 -8.18 -8.33
C ASN A 34 -18.33 -6.87 -9.00
N ASP A 35 -17.44 -5.91 -9.01
CA ASP A 35 -17.61 -4.62 -9.66
C ASP A 35 -16.62 -4.43 -10.82
N ASP A 36 -16.63 -3.23 -11.40
CA ASP A 36 -15.72 -2.88 -12.48
C ASP A 36 -14.77 -1.73 -12.10
N ILE A 37 -14.52 -1.59 -10.80
CA ILE A 37 -13.58 -0.60 -10.25
C ILE A 37 -12.19 -1.23 -10.26
N PRO A 38 -11.21 -0.65 -11.00
CA PRO A 38 -9.83 -1.14 -10.97
C PRO A 38 -9.20 -0.83 -9.61
N HIS A 39 -8.55 -1.81 -9.02
CA HIS A 39 -7.76 -1.62 -7.81
C HIS A 39 -6.33 -1.26 -8.17
N THR A 40 -5.84 -0.14 -7.67
CA THR A 40 -4.44 0.25 -7.78
C THR A 40 -3.54 -0.71 -7.03
N GLY A 41 -2.26 -0.66 -7.35
CA GLY A 41 -1.23 -1.49 -6.72
C GLY A 41 0.12 -1.25 -7.36
N GLY A 42 1.15 -1.87 -6.82
CA GLY A 42 2.51 -1.82 -7.33
C GLY A 42 2.85 -3.01 -8.23
N SER A 43 3.81 -2.81 -9.13
CA SER A 43 4.44 -3.89 -9.90
C SER A 43 5.94 -3.89 -9.62
N TRP A 44 6.48 -5.07 -9.35
CA TRP A 44 7.89 -5.25 -8.99
C TRP A 44 8.63 -5.99 -10.10
N PHE A 45 9.46 -5.26 -10.84
CA PHE A 45 10.21 -5.80 -11.98
C PHE A 45 11.65 -6.21 -11.63
N GLY A 46 12.14 -5.84 -10.46
CA GLY A 46 13.58 -5.87 -10.16
C GLY A 46 14.29 -4.66 -10.79
N GLU A 47 15.60 -4.56 -10.56
CA GLU A 47 16.39 -3.40 -11.00
C GLU A 47 16.71 -3.43 -12.50
N GLU A 48 16.85 -4.63 -13.09
CA GLU A 48 17.33 -4.81 -14.47
C GLU A 48 16.20 -4.90 -15.50
N GLY A 49 14.92 -4.97 -15.06
CA GLY A 49 13.79 -5.18 -15.98
C GLY A 49 13.72 -6.60 -16.56
N PRO A 50 13.09 -6.80 -17.71
CA PRO A 50 12.46 -5.81 -18.59
C PRO A 50 11.20 -5.16 -17.99
N PHE A 51 10.97 -3.88 -18.29
CA PHE A 51 9.82 -3.13 -17.81
C PHE A 51 8.73 -3.09 -18.89
N ILE A 52 7.49 -3.35 -18.52
CA ILE A 52 6.32 -3.23 -19.39
C ILE A 52 5.23 -2.43 -18.67
N ALA A 53 4.33 -1.85 -19.43
CA ALA A 53 3.15 -1.20 -18.86
C ALA A 53 2.26 -2.23 -18.16
N ALA A 54 1.78 -1.90 -16.96
CA ALA A 54 0.85 -2.74 -16.20
C ALA A 54 -0.36 -1.92 -15.80
N TYR A 55 -1.55 -2.48 -16.04
CA TYR A 55 -2.82 -1.82 -15.78
C TYR A 55 -3.69 -2.71 -14.90
N ALA A 56 -4.32 -2.14 -13.88
CA ALA A 56 -5.40 -2.80 -13.18
C ALA A 56 -6.69 -2.70 -14.00
N ILE A 57 -7.47 -3.77 -14.03
CA ILE A 57 -8.82 -3.80 -14.60
C ILE A 57 -9.81 -4.36 -13.57
N GLY A 58 -11.04 -3.85 -13.57
CA GLY A 58 -12.09 -4.32 -12.70
C GLY A 58 -12.46 -5.79 -12.96
N CYS A 59 -13.12 -6.43 -12.00
CA CYS A 59 -13.45 -7.84 -12.07
C CYS A 59 -14.37 -8.16 -13.26
N GLN A 60 -15.38 -7.33 -13.49
CA GLN A 60 -16.30 -7.53 -14.62
C GLN A 60 -15.62 -7.35 -15.97
N SER A 61 -14.71 -6.35 -16.10
CA SER A 61 -13.92 -6.15 -17.31
C SER A 61 -12.98 -7.32 -17.57
N ALA A 62 -12.37 -7.86 -16.53
CA ALA A 62 -11.53 -9.05 -16.65
C ALA A 62 -12.34 -10.29 -17.12
N ASP A 63 -13.54 -10.48 -16.60
CA ASP A 63 -14.41 -11.56 -17.02
C ASP A 63 -14.89 -11.40 -18.47
N ARG A 64 -15.25 -10.18 -18.88
CA ARG A 64 -15.59 -9.86 -20.29
C ARG A 64 -14.42 -10.15 -21.22
N LEU A 65 -13.20 -9.74 -20.82
CA LEU A 65 -11.98 -9.99 -21.60
C LEU A 65 -11.70 -11.49 -21.70
N ALA A 66 -11.79 -12.23 -20.60
CA ALA A 66 -11.59 -13.67 -20.58
C ALA A 66 -12.62 -14.40 -21.47
N HIS A 67 -13.89 -13.93 -21.51
CA HIS A 67 -14.91 -14.46 -22.40
C HIS A 67 -14.58 -14.16 -23.86
N ALA A 68 -14.22 -12.90 -24.18
CA ALA A 68 -13.90 -12.49 -25.55
C ALA A 68 -12.72 -13.29 -26.12
N LEU A 69 -11.70 -13.57 -25.32
CA LEU A 69 -10.54 -14.37 -25.72
C LEU A 69 -10.89 -15.82 -26.09
N LYS A 70 -11.98 -16.37 -25.56
CA LYS A 70 -12.48 -17.69 -25.97
C LYS A 70 -13.17 -17.68 -27.34
N LEU A 71 -13.66 -16.52 -27.76
CA LEU A 71 -14.36 -16.35 -29.04
C LEU A 71 -13.40 -16.02 -30.18
N GLY A 72 -12.21 -15.52 -29.89
CA GLY A 72 -11.23 -15.21 -30.91
C GLY A 72 -10.15 -14.24 -30.48
N LYS A 73 -9.41 -13.69 -31.45
CA LYS A 73 -8.36 -12.72 -31.21
C LYS A 73 -8.94 -11.40 -30.68
N VAL A 74 -8.38 -10.92 -29.58
CA VAL A 74 -8.70 -9.62 -29.00
C VAL A 74 -7.51 -8.68 -29.19
N VAL A 75 -7.78 -7.42 -29.53
CA VAL A 75 -6.81 -6.35 -29.58
C VAL A 75 -7.19 -5.30 -28.55
N ALA A 76 -6.25 -4.95 -27.69
CA ALA A 76 -6.42 -3.89 -26.71
C ALA A 76 -5.60 -2.67 -27.08
N TYR A 77 -6.13 -1.49 -26.85
CA TYR A 77 -5.41 -0.23 -26.88
C TYR A 77 -5.18 0.23 -25.44
N CYS A 78 -3.92 0.48 -25.10
CA CYS A 78 -3.51 0.93 -23.76
C CYS A 78 -2.68 2.20 -23.90
N GLN A 79 -3.01 3.22 -23.12
CA GLN A 79 -2.25 4.48 -23.07
C GLN A 79 -2.03 4.86 -21.61
N SER A 80 -0.82 5.31 -21.28
CA SER A 80 -0.48 5.82 -19.95
C SER A 80 0.60 6.89 -20.08
N ASP A 81 0.45 7.94 -19.31
CA ASP A 81 1.44 9.02 -19.13
C ASP A 81 2.18 8.89 -17.79
N SER A 82 2.10 7.74 -17.14
CA SER A 82 2.77 7.46 -15.86
C SER A 82 4.28 7.59 -15.98
N ARG A 83 4.88 8.28 -15.04
CA ARG A 83 6.33 8.51 -14.99
C ARG A 83 6.80 8.58 -13.54
N MET A 84 8.05 8.21 -13.32
CA MET A 84 8.70 8.46 -12.04
C MET A 84 9.04 9.94 -11.91
N LEU A 85 8.68 10.53 -10.79
CA LEU A 85 9.06 11.89 -10.41
C LEU A 85 10.24 11.83 -9.44
N PRO A 86 11.01 12.94 -9.28
CA PRO A 86 11.99 13.05 -8.22
C PRO A 86 11.36 12.81 -6.85
N ASP A 87 12.14 12.24 -5.94
CA ASP A 87 11.70 12.07 -4.55
C ASP A 87 11.40 13.43 -3.92
N ALA A 88 10.37 13.47 -3.08
CA ALA A 88 10.01 14.63 -2.26
C ALA A 88 10.22 14.31 -0.79
N ASP A 89 10.53 15.35 -0.01
CA ASP A 89 10.66 15.21 1.43
C ASP A 89 9.31 14.87 2.07
N GLY A 90 9.35 13.97 3.05
CA GLY A 90 8.20 13.58 3.86
C GLY A 90 8.61 13.41 5.32
N TRP A 91 7.65 13.48 6.22
CA TRP A 91 7.91 13.42 7.66
C TRP A 91 6.99 12.42 8.36
N ASN A 92 7.58 11.64 9.27
CA ASN A 92 6.81 10.92 10.26
C ASN A 92 6.34 11.91 11.34
N VAL A 93 5.11 11.74 11.83
CA VAL A 93 4.60 12.52 12.96
C VAL A 93 4.73 11.69 14.22
N ILE A 94 5.32 12.25 15.27
CA ILE A 94 5.60 11.54 16.52
C ILE A 94 4.99 12.30 17.68
N GLY A 95 4.22 11.59 18.52
CA GLY A 95 3.75 12.06 19.81
C GLY A 95 4.06 11.05 20.89
N GLU A 96 4.37 11.49 22.13
CA GLU A 96 4.70 10.54 23.19
C GLU A 96 4.27 10.99 24.58
N ILE A 97 4.08 10.00 25.46
CA ILE A 97 4.03 10.17 26.90
C ILE A 97 5.33 9.59 27.45
N ARG A 98 6.21 10.45 27.96
CA ARG A 98 7.52 10.04 28.45
C ARG A 98 7.39 9.15 29.68
N GLY A 99 8.18 8.09 29.71
CA GLY A 99 8.25 7.16 30.83
C GLY A 99 8.86 7.77 32.09
N SER A 100 8.34 7.39 33.25
CA SER A 100 8.80 7.91 34.56
C SER A 100 10.00 7.18 35.13
N LYS A 101 10.23 5.92 34.77
CA LYS A 101 11.29 5.07 35.34
C LYS A 101 12.30 4.60 34.27
N TYR A 102 11.80 4.24 33.11
CA TYR A 102 12.60 3.73 32.00
C TYR A 102 12.27 4.52 30.72
N PRO A 103 12.59 5.83 30.67
CA PRO A 103 12.17 6.70 29.57
C PRO A 103 12.78 6.32 28.21
N GLU A 104 13.92 5.61 28.22
CA GLU A 104 14.59 5.16 27.00
C GLU A 104 14.01 3.85 26.44
N GLU A 105 13.20 3.14 27.23
CA GLU A 105 12.47 1.97 26.76
C GLU A 105 11.14 2.44 26.17
N ILE A 106 10.95 2.23 24.86
CA ILE A 106 9.83 2.79 24.11
C ILE A 106 8.86 1.70 23.69
N ILE A 107 7.59 1.90 24.01
CA ILE A 107 6.48 1.11 23.49
C ILE A 107 5.87 1.91 22.35
N VAL A 108 5.85 1.35 21.14
CA VAL A 108 5.34 2.03 19.96
C VAL A 108 3.94 1.54 19.62
N VAL A 109 3.06 2.47 19.31
CA VAL A 109 1.80 2.28 18.59
C VAL A 109 1.85 3.12 17.33
N GLY A 110 1.28 2.68 16.22
CA GLY A 110 1.43 3.45 14.99
C GLY A 110 0.47 3.04 13.89
N GLY A 111 0.41 3.90 12.90
CA GLY A 111 -0.28 3.73 11.64
C GLY A 111 0.44 4.55 10.59
N HIS A 112 -0.09 4.61 9.36
CA HIS A 112 0.51 5.44 8.31
C HIS A 112 -0.45 6.53 7.82
N LEU A 113 0.15 7.65 7.38
CA LEU A 113 -0.58 8.86 7.00
C LEU A 113 -1.01 8.86 5.54
N ASP A 114 -0.29 8.14 4.72
CA ASP A 114 -0.54 8.09 3.29
C ASP A 114 -1.57 7.02 2.93
N SER A 115 -2.15 7.19 1.77
CA SER A 115 -3.09 6.24 1.16
C SER A 115 -2.88 6.23 -0.35
N TRP A 116 -3.51 5.29 -1.04
CA TRP A 116 -3.51 5.26 -2.50
C TRP A 116 -4.23 6.48 -3.10
N ASP A 117 -3.69 7.05 -4.18
CA ASP A 117 -4.10 8.32 -4.81
C ASP A 117 -5.60 8.45 -5.10
N VAL A 118 -6.29 7.34 -5.35
CA VAL A 118 -7.73 7.35 -5.67
C VAL A 118 -8.60 7.07 -4.43
N GLY A 119 -8.00 6.79 -3.27
CA GLY A 119 -8.68 6.49 -2.03
C GLY A 119 -8.55 7.62 -1.02
N GLU A 120 -9.51 7.70 -0.10
CA GLU A 120 -9.46 8.65 1.03
C GLU A 120 -8.70 8.10 2.24
N GLY A 121 -8.29 6.82 2.22
CA GLY A 121 -7.51 6.19 3.28
C GLY A 121 -8.24 6.06 4.61
N ALA A 122 -9.58 6.08 4.63
CA ALA A 122 -10.32 6.07 5.88
C ALA A 122 -10.11 4.79 6.70
N HIS A 123 -9.99 3.63 6.03
CA HIS A 123 -9.72 2.34 6.65
C HIS A 123 -8.23 2.02 6.65
N ASP A 124 -7.58 2.16 5.51
CA ASP A 124 -6.16 1.91 5.31
C ASP A 124 -5.43 3.25 5.01
N ASP A 125 -4.83 3.96 5.97
CA ASP A 125 -4.76 3.56 7.38
C ASP A 125 -5.21 4.71 8.31
N GLY A 126 -6.19 5.51 7.89
CA GLY A 126 -6.78 6.55 8.75
C GLY A 126 -7.28 5.99 10.08
N ALA A 127 -7.85 4.78 10.07
CA ALA A 127 -8.33 4.12 11.28
C ALA A 127 -7.17 3.80 12.24
N GLY A 128 -6.07 3.22 11.77
CA GLY A 128 -4.90 2.91 12.60
C GLY A 128 -4.21 4.18 13.11
N THR A 129 -4.15 5.21 12.29
CA THR A 129 -3.63 6.54 12.65
C THR A 129 -4.43 7.15 13.81
N VAL A 130 -5.75 7.22 13.70
CA VAL A 130 -6.62 7.79 14.74
C VAL A 130 -6.57 6.97 16.02
N GLN A 131 -6.62 5.64 15.93
CA GLN A 131 -6.50 4.76 17.10
C GLN A 131 -5.17 4.96 17.83
N SER A 132 -4.08 5.16 17.11
CA SER A 132 -2.75 5.37 17.71
C SER A 132 -2.67 6.68 18.49
N ILE A 133 -3.29 7.73 17.99
CA ILE A 133 -3.42 9.02 18.70
C ILE A 133 -4.32 8.85 19.94
N GLU A 134 -5.44 8.16 19.78
CA GLU A 134 -6.43 7.96 20.83
C GLU A 134 -5.86 7.18 22.02
N VAL A 135 -4.96 6.22 21.78
CA VAL A 135 -4.24 5.53 22.87
C VAL A 135 -3.54 6.52 23.78
N LEU A 136 -2.80 7.49 23.24
CA LEU A 136 -2.14 8.51 24.07
C LEU A 136 -3.13 9.40 24.78
N GLN A 137 -4.21 9.78 24.11
CA GLN A 137 -5.26 10.62 24.69
C GLN A 137 -5.96 9.93 25.86
N LEU A 138 -6.37 8.68 25.69
CA LEU A 138 -7.02 7.88 26.74
C LEU A 138 -6.12 7.66 27.96
N LEU A 139 -4.86 7.33 27.74
CA LEU A 139 -3.89 7.18 28.84
C LEU A 139 -3.71 8.49 29.61
N ARG A 140 -3.65 9.61 28.90
CA ARG A 140 -3.56 10.95 29.52
C ARG A 140 -4.83 11.29 30.32
N LEU A 141 -6.01 11.05 29.78
CA LEU A 141 -7.29 11.29 30.44
C LEU A 141 -7.47 10.42 31.68
N ALA A 142 -6.99 9.17 31.63
CA ALA A 142 -6.99 8.26 32.77
C ALA A 142 -5.95 8.65 33.85
N GLY A 143 -5.14 9.67 33.64
CA GLY A 143 -4.07 10.05 34.56
C GLY A 143 -2.96 9.00 34.67
N TYR A 144 -2.85 8.10 33.68
CA TYR A 144 -1.87 7.02 33.68
C TYR A 144 -0.45 7.57 33.53
N LYS A 145 0.43 7.16 34.44
CA LYS A 145 1.86 7.53 34.43
C LYS A 145 2.69 6.29 34.03
N PRO A 146 3.03 6.15 32.76
CA PRO A 146 3.77 4.97 32.30
C PRO A 146 5.18 4.93 32.91
N GLN A 147 5.68 3.74 33.15
CA GLN A 147 7.08 3.55 33.53
C GLN A 147 8.02 3.65 32.32
N ARG A 148 7.55 3.19 31.15
CA ARG A 148 8.22 3.28 29.86
C ARG A 148 7.57 4.35 28.99
N THR A 149 8.31 4.92 28.06
CA THR A 149 7.75 5.87 27.10
C THR A 149 6.76 5.14 26.19
N ILE A 150 5.58 5.73 26.01
CA ILE A 150 4.59 5.26 25.04
C ILE A 150 4.57 6.29 23.90
N ARG A 151 4.85 5.83 22.69
CA ARG A 151 5.02 6.67 21.51
C ARG A 151 4.03 6.27 20.44
N ALA A 152 3.22 7.24 19.98
CA ALA A 152 2.48 7.10 18.72
C ALA A 152 3.35 7.60 17.58
N ILE A 153 3.42 6.84 16.50
CA ILE A 153 4.13 7.21 15.27
C ILE A 153 3.17 7.07 14.11
N LEU A 154 3.04 8.15 13.35
CA LEU A 154 2.28 8.18 12.11
C LEU A 154 3.30 8.23 10.97
N PHE A 155 3.45 7.10 10.30
CA PHE A 155 4.46 6.93 9.28
C PHE A 155 4.04 7.58 7.97
N THR A 156 4.99 8.13 7.24
CA THR A 156 4.80 8.59 5.87
C THR A 156 5.26 7.54 4.88
N ASN A 157 4.66 7.53 3.67
CA ASN A 157 5.09 6.71 2.54
C ASN A 157 5.14 5.21 2.83
N GLU A 158 4.10 4.67 3.49
CA GLU A 158 3.97 3.23 3.70
C GLU A 158 3.66 2.53 2.38
N GLU A 159 2.65 3.03 1.65
CA GLU A 159 2.09 2.46 0.43
C GLU A 159 3.10 2.39 -0.74
N ASN A 160 4.13 3.21 -0.70
CA ASN A 160 5.19 3.23 -1.71
C ASN A 160 6.53 2.67 -1.19
N GLY A 161 6.47 1.69 -0.30
CA GLY A 161 7.63 0.91 0.13
C GLY A 161 8.09 1.18 1.56
N ALA A 162 7.20 1.65 2.44
CA ALA A 162 7.43 1.82 3.88
C ALA A 162 8.65 2.69 4.21
N ARG A 163 8.90 3.75 3.43
CA ARG A 163 10.11 4.58 3.57
C ARG A 163 10.17 5.28 4.93
N GLY A 164 9.03 5.78 5.44
CA GLY A 164 8.96 6.41 6.75
C GLY A 164 9.32 5.46 7.89
N GLY A 165 8.83 4.22 7.84
CA GLY A 165 9.19 3.17 8.81
C GLY A 165 10.66 2.77 8.72
N LYS A 166 11.20 2.66 7.51
CA LYS A 166 12.63 2.37 7.30
C LYS A 166 13.53 3.47 7.85
N ALA A 167 13.19 4.73 7.60
CA ALA A 167 13.93 5.88 8.12
C ALA A 167 13.86 5.99 9.65
N TYR A 168 12.76 5.59 10.26
CA TYR A 168 12.63 5.58 11.72
C TYR A 168 13.48 4.49 12.39
N LYS A 169 13.75 3.39 11.71
CA LYS A 169 14.55 2.27 12.23
C LYS A 169 16.06 2.57 12.31
N THR A 170 16.55 3.51 11.49
CA THR A 170 17.96 3.89 11.44
C THR A 170 18.33 4.84 12.58
#